data_8750f69c8b88b3106ec2fa65391e6ef9
#
_entry.id   8750f69c8b88b3106ec2fa65391e6ef9
#
_cell.length_a   1.000
_cell.length_b   1.000
_cell.length_c   1.000
_cell.angle_alpha   90.00
_cell.angle_beta   90.00
_cell.angle_gamma   90.00
#
_symmetry.space_group_name_H-M   'P 1'
#
loop_
_entity.id
_entity.type
_entity.pdbx_description
1 polymer ?
#
loop_
_entity_poly.entity_id
_entity_poly.type
_entity_poly.pdbx_seq_one_letter_code
_entity_poly.pdbx_strand_id
1 'polypeptide(L)'
;MRVRIALQVAAASLMVGTCFAAAGAAEAAVALAPHRAVYDLKLLKSHGKRSIEAVRGRILYDFTGSACEGYALQFRQVSEIDSGEGKVALSDLRAATWEDGDAKSFRFNSENKVNERAVETVDGSAGRDGSGVSVKLSKPQPKNFDLDAKIVFPTEHVRRVIEAAEAGKSLLELSVFDGSESGDKVFSTLAVIGNVIAPGEKLPDDAAAGNATLAALKRWPVTISYFEQGAAKTGEQTPAYSIGFELYENGISRALSLDYGDFIVSGTMSKLELKDAAACK
;
A
#
# COMPACT_ATOMS: atom_id res chain seq x y z
N MET A 1 35.21 82.31 34.69
CA MET A 1 34.78 80.89 34.92
C MET A 1 33.70 80.54 33.88
N ARG A 2 34.07 79.91 32.80
CA ARG A 2 33.19 79.63 31.66
C ARG A 2 32.82 78.15 31.70
N VAL A 3 31.57 77.83 31.96
CA VAL A 3 31.02 76.50 31.93
C VAL A 3 30.62 76.20 30.47
N ARG A 4 31.17 75.15 29.87
CA ARG A 4 30.75 74.59 28.55
C ARG A 4 29.77 73.45 28.81
N ILE A 5 28.56 73.61 28.29
CA ILE A 5 27.50 72.55 28.24
C ILE A 5 27.72 71.77 26.94
N ALA A 6 28.03 70.50 27.05
CA ALA A 6 28.09 69.55 25.91
C ALA A 6 26.73 68.93 25.68
N LEU A 7 26.19 69.12 24.48
CA LEU A 7 24.92 68.50 24.00
C LEU A 7 25.23 67.14 23.40
N GLN A 8 24.79 66.07 24.05
CA GLN A 8 24.84 64.71 23.48
C GLN A 8 23.57 64.44 22.66
N VAL A 9 23.76 64.23 21.35
CA VAL A 9 22.76 63.80 20.44
C VAL A 9 22.72 62.25 20.46
N ALA A 10 21.67 61.63 21.01
CA ALA A 10 21.44 60.24 20.97
C ALA A 10 20.79 59.85 19.62
N ALA A 11 21.50 59.14 18.77
CA ALA A 11 20.97 58.55 17.55
C ALA A 11 20.29 57.23 17.91
N ALA A 12 18.98 57.18 17.83
CA ALA A 12 18.19 55.96 17.95
C ALA A 12 18.18 55.21 16.59
N SER A 13 18.95 54.12 16.51
CA SER A 13 18.92 53.24 15.35
C SER A 13 17.72 52.31 15.46
N LEU A 14 16.72 52.50 14.57
CA LEU A 14 15.58 51.57 14.39
C LEU A 14 16.11 50.34 13.65
N MET A 15 16.26 49.19 14.35
CA MET A 15 16.42 47.89 13.71
C MET A 15 15.05 47.38 13.27
N VAL A 16 14.77 47.43 11.97
CA VAL A 16 13.65 46.74 11.35
C VAL A 16 14.02 45.27 11.22
N GLY A 17 13.58 44.47 12.16
CA GLY A 17 13.68 43.01 12.08
C GLY A 17 12.73 42.46 11.01
N THR A 18 13.28 42.09 9.85
CA THR A 18 12.55 41.30 8.84
C THR A 18 12.37 39.90 9.36
N CYS A 19 11.17 39.58 9.91
CA CYS A 19 10.73 38.21 10.11
C CYS A 19 10.56 37.54 8.73
N PHE A 20 11.55 36.74 8.30
CA PHE A 20 11.34 35.76 7.26
C PHE A 20 10.42 34.65 7.83
N ALA A 21 9.13 34.73 7.54
CA ALA A 21 8.25 33.58 7.68
C ALA A 21 8.74 32.52 6.68
N ALA A 22 9.40 31.48 7.16
CA ALA A 22 9.64 30.29 6.39
C ALA A 22 8.26 29.70 6.07
N ALA A 23 7.78 29.95 4.85
CA ALA A 23 6.64 29.21 4.31
C ALA A 23 7.11 27.76 4.24
N GLY A 24 6.71 26.93 5.19
CA GLY A 24 6.84 25.50 5.10
C GLY A 24 6.15 25.07 3.80
N ALA A 25 6.92 24.55 2.85
CA ALA A 25 6.36 23.93 1.67
C ALA A 25 5.43 22.82 2.20
N ALA A 26 4.13 22.95 1.98
CA ALA A 26 3.19 21.86 2.21
C ALA A 26 3.70 20.72 1.32
N GLU A 27 4.14 19.63 1.95
CA GLU A 27 4.57 18.43 1.25
C GLU A 27 3.39 17.98 0.40
N ALA A 28 3.57 17.98 -0.92
CA ALA A 28 2.50 17.64 -1.83
C ALA A 28 2.08 16.18 -1.54
N ALA A 29 0.80 15.97 -1.24
CA ALA A 29 0.28 14.64 -0.97
C ALA A 29 0.61 13.71 -2.15
N VAL A 30 1.07 12.48 -1.84
CA VAL A 30 1.42 11.47 -2.85
C VAL A 30 0.20 11.22 -3.76
N ALA A 31 0.35 11.53 -5.05
CA ALA A 31 -0.67 11.32 -6.07
C ALA A 31 -0.56 9.89 -6.61
N LEU A 32 -1.55 9.05 -6.32
CA LEU A 32 -1.61 7.69 -6.86
C LEU A 32 -2.21 7.70 -8.26
N ALA A 33 -1.55 7.02 -9.20
CA ALA A 33 -1.96 6.98 -10.60
C ALA A 33 -3.05 5.91 -10.83
N PRO A 34 -4.22 6.27 -11.37
CA PRO A 34 -5.20 5.30 -11.83
C PRO A 34 -4.61 4.44 -12.96
N HIS A 35 -4.74 3.12 -12.84
CA HIS A 35 -4.17 2.19 -13.82
C HIS A 35 -4.87 0.84 -13.79
N ARG A 36 -4.69 0.09 -14.86
CA ARG A 36 -5.00 -1.34 -14.91
C ARG A 36 -3.72 -2.10 -15.21
N ALA A 37 -3.38 -3.04 -14.34
CA ALA A 37 -2.23 -3.92 -14.52
C ALA A 37 -2.67 -5.39 -14.53
N VAL A 38 -1.99 -6.20 -15.33
CA VAL A 38 -2.12 -7.65 -15.35
C VAL A 38 -0.77 -8.25 -15.03
N TYR A 39 -0.76 -9.21 -14.10
CA TYR A 39 0.46 -9.93 -13.72
C TYR A 39 0.25 -11.41 -13.99
N ASP A 40 1.19 -12.02 -14.71
CA ASP A 40 1.24 -13.46 -14.87
C ASP A 40 1.99 -14.10 -13.71
N LEU A 41 1.37 -15.08 -13.07
CA LEU A 41 1.86 -15.74 -11.87
C LEU A 41 2.54 -17.07 -12.20
N LYS A 42 3.69 -17.33 -11.54
CA LYS A 42 4.43 -18.59 -11.64
C LYS A 42 5.03 -18.95 -10.28
N LEU A 43 5.10 -20.25 -9.99
CA LEU A 43 5.88 -20.74 -8.85
C LEU A 43 7.34 -20.30 -9.01
N LEU A 44 7.87 -19.60 -8.02
CA LEU A 44 9.27 -19.21 -7.95
C LEU A 44 10.05 -20.20 -7.10
N LYS A 45 9.50 -20.61 -5.97
CA LYS A 45 10.13 -21.52 -5.02
C LYS A 45 9.06 -22.25 -4.20
N SER A 46 9.30 -23.53 -3.93
CA SER A 46 8.52 -24.31 -2.96
C SER A 46 9.46 -24.74 -1.84
N HIS A 47 9.04 -24.55 -0.59
CA HIS A 47 9.75 -24.95 0.61
C HIS A 47 8.72 -25.24 1.69
N GLY A 48 9.07 -26.03 2.67
CA GLY A 48 8.14 -26.41 3.72
C GLY A 48 7.60 -27.84 3.59
N LYS A 49 6.56 -28.15 4.37
CA LYS A 49 6.01 -29.51 4.48
C LYS A 49 5.04 -29.89 3.34
N ARG A 50 4.49 -28.89 2.63
CA ARG A 50 3.61 -29.08 1.48
C ARG A 50 4.43 -28.88 0.21
N SER A 51 4.59 -29.96 -0.56
CA SER A 51 5.21 -29.87 -1.86
C SER A 51 4.22 -29.22 -2.83
N ILE A 52 4.49 -27.98 -3.25
CA ILE A 52 3.80 -27.36 -4.38
C ILE A 52 4.73 -27.56 -5.57
N GLU A 53 4.22 -28.24 -6.61
CA GLU A 53 5.00 -28.58 -7.83
C GLU A 53 4.88 -27.50 -8.89
N ALA A 54 3.70 -26.88 -9.02
CA ALA A 54 3.49 -25.78 -9.94
C ALA A 54 2.43 -24.79 -9.42
N VAL A 55 2.62 -23.53 -9.78
CA VAL A 55 1.59 -22.49 -9.68
C VAL A 55 1.55 -21.76 -11.01
N ARG A 56 0.35 -21.60 -11.57
CA ARG A 56 0.09 -20.75 -12.73
C ARG A 56 -1.12 -19.91 -12.44
N GLY A 57 -1.08 -18.67 -12.86
CA GLY A 57 -2.23 -17.81 -12.58
C GLY A 57 -2.07 -16.42 -13.15
N ARG A 58 -3.00 -15.59 -12.77
CA ARG A 58 -3.04 -14.19 -13.19
C ARG A 58 -3.69 -13.31 -12.14
N ILE A 59 -3.12 -12.13 -11.94
CA ILE A 59 -3.74 -11.04 -11.20
C ILE A 59 -4.21 -9.99 -12.20
N LEU A 60 -5.46 -9.54 -12.05
CA LEU A 60 -5.97 -8.29 -12.59
C LEU A 60 -6.08 -7.28 -11.43
N TYR A 61 -5.43 -6.15 -11.58
CA TYR A 61 -5.45 -5.03 -10.65
C TYR A 61 -5.96 -3.80 -11.40
N ASP A 62 -7.17 -3.34 -11.08
CA ASP A 62 -7.81 -2.18 -11.72
C ASP A 62 -8.07 -1.12 -10.67
N PHE A 63 -7.22 -0.10 -10.63
CA PHE A 63 -7.22 0.99 -9.66
C PHE A 63 -7.68 2.28 -10.34
N THR A 64 -8.64 2.97 -9.72
CA THR A 64 -9.27 4.18 -10.28
C THR A 64 -9.57 5.20 -9.18
N GLY A 65 -9.84 6.43 -9.59
CA GLY A 65 -10.22 7.50 -8.67
C GLY A 65 -9.11 8.53 -8.46
N SER A 66 -9.29 9.36 -7.45
CA SER A 66 -8.39 10.46 -7.08
C SER A 66 -8.50 10.79 -5.60
N ALA A 67 -7.62 11.64 -5.10
CA ALA A 67 -7.69 12.12 -3.73
C ALA A 67 -9.02 12.82 -3.40
N CYS A 68 -9.72 13.38 -4.40
CA CYS A 68 -10.98 14.10 -4.21
C CYS A 68 -12.22 13.19 -4.25
N GLU A 69 -12.18 12.13 -5.06
CA GLU A 69 -13.33 11.22 -5.27
C GLU A 69 -13.19 9.92 -4.45
N GLY A 70 -12.04 9.73 -3.80
CA GLY A 70 -11.63 8.46 -3.24
C GLY A 70 -11.08 7.52 -4.31
N TYR A 71 -10.54 6.41 -3.86
CA TYR A 71 -9.89 5.40 -4.69
C TYR A 71 -10.66 4.09 -4.66
N ALA A 72 -10.90 3.53 -5.84
CA ALA A 72 -11.55 2.23 -6.00
C ALA A 72 -10.56 1.23 -6.59
N LEU A 73 -10.53 0.02 -6.02
CA LEU A 73 -9.78 -1.12 -6.51
C LEU A 73 -10.73 -2.26 -6.88
N GLN A 74 -10.59 -2.79 -8.09
CA GLN A 74 -11.12 -4.07 -8.51
C GLN A 74 -9.94 -5.03 -8.65
N PHE A 75 -9.92 -6.07 -7.82
CA PHE A 75 -8.86 -7.07 -7.78
C PHE A 75 -9.42 -8.45 -8.11
N ARG A 76 -8.72 -9.20 -8.95
CA ARG A 76 -9.00 -10.61 -9.16
C ARG A 76 -7.70 -11.38 -9.32
N GLN A 77 -7.55 -12.43 -8.55
CA GLN A 77 -6.48 -13.41 -8.70
C GLN A 77 -7.06 -14.79 -9.00
N VAL A 78 -6.68 -15.34 -10.13
CA VAL A 78 -6.97 -16.74 -10.47
C VAL A 78 -5.67 -17.50 -10.47
N SER A 79 -5.63 -18.62 -9.73
CA SER A 79 -4.43 -19.44 -9.61
C SER A 79 -4.78 -20.92 -9.65
N GLU A 80 -4.10 -21.65 -10.51
CA GLU A 80 -4.04 -23.09 -10.51
C GLU A 80 -2.82 -23.51 -9.68
N ILE A 81 -3.04 -24.30 -8.65
CA ILE A 81 -2.02 -24.76 -7.70
C ILE A 81 -1.97 -26.28 -7.77
N ASP A 82 -0.84 -26.81 -8.24
CA ASP A 82 -0.57 -28.24 -8.30
C ASP A 82 0.29 -28.65 -7.10
N SER A 83 -0.27 -29.49 -6.25
CA SER A 83 0.40 -30.05 -5.08
C SER A 83 0.96 -31.46 -5.32
N GLY A 84 1.05 -31.87 -6.58
CA GLY A 84 1.51 -33.21 -6.98
C GLY A 84 0.43 -34.28 -6.87
N GLU A 85 0.76 -35.48 -7.35
CA GLU A 85 -0.14 -36.64 -7.35
C GLU A 85 -1.51 -36.37 -8.02
N GLY A 86 -1.55 -35.46 -9.01
CA GLY A 86 -2.79 -35.09 -9.72
C GLY A 86 -3.76 -34.24 -8.89
N LYS A 87 -3.31 -33.67 -7.78
CA LYS A 87 -4.12 -32.79 -6.92
C LYS A 87 -3.96 -31.34 -7.34
N VAL A 88 -4.80 -30.88 -8.23
CA VAL A 88 -4.85 -29.51 -8.71
C VAL A 88 -6.02 -28.78 -8.07
N ALA A 89 -5.76 -27.60 -7.50
CA ALA A 89 -6.76 -26.69 -6.97
C ALA A 89 -6.81 -25.42 -7.80
N LEU A 90 -8.01 -25.00 -8.18
CA LEU A 90 -8.27 -23.71 -8.82
C LEU A 90 -8.79 -22.73 -7.76
N SER A 91 -8.03 -21.66 -7.50
CA SER A 91 -8.45 -20.55 -6.64
C SER A 91 -8.87 -19.37 -7.49
N ASP A 92 -10.02 -18.74 -7.18
CA ASP A 92 -10.52 -17.48 -7.79
C ASP A 92 -10.89 -16.53 -6.66
N LEU A 93 -9.96 -15.63 -6.32
CA LEU A 93 -10.17 -14.55 -5.35
C LEU A 93 -10.58 -13.28 -6.08
N ARG A 94 -11.67 -12.70 -5.67
CA ARG A 94 -12.17 -11.40 -6.13
C ARG A 94 -12.33 -10.47 -4.95
N ALA A 95 -11.86 -9.25 -5.07
CA ALA A 95 -12.07 -8.21 -4.09
C ALA A 95 -12.41 -6.89 -4.78
N ALA A 96 -13.28 -6.13 -4.16
CA ALA A 96 -13.56 -4.76 -4.55
C ALA A 96 -13.53 -3.88 -3.31
N THR A 97 -12.76 -2.80 -3.38
CA THR A 97 -12.66 -1.84 -2.28
C THR A 97 -12.87 -0.43 -2.78
N TRP A 98 -13.30 0.44 -1.89
CA TRP A 98 -13.30 1.88 -2.08
C TRP A 98 -12.83 2.55 -0.78
N GLU A 99 -11.89 3.46 -0.91
CA GLU A 99 -11.31 4.22 0.20
C GLU A 99 -11.41 5.71 -0.09
N ASP A 100 -11.92 6.46 0.86
CA ASP A 100 -11.97 7.92 0.82
C ASP A 100 -10.57 8.53 0.67
N GLY A 101 -10.43 9.62 -0.07
CA GLY A 101 -9.14 10.25 -0.31
C GLY A 101 -8.40 10.69 0.96
N ASP A 102 -9.15 11.05 2.01
CA ASP A 102 -8.64 11.40 3.35
C ASP A 102 -8.60 10.19 4.30
N ALA A 103 -8.84 8.98 3.80
CA ALA A 103 -8.93 7.74 4.58
C ALA A 103 -9.95 7.80 5.73
N LYS A 104 -11.05 8.55 5.57
CA LYS A 104 -12.13 8.64 6.56
C LYS A 104 -13.09 7.48 6.49
N SER A 105 -13.23 6.87 5.33
CA SER A 105 -14.11 5.72 5.11
C SER A 105 -13.49 4.70 4.17
N PHE A 106 -13.80 3.45 4.43
CA PHE A 106 -13.35 2.30 3.67
C PHE A 106 -14.50 1.32 3.49
N ARG A 107 -14.73 0.85 2.27
CA ARG A 107 -15.71 -0.18 1.93
C ARG A 107 -14.99 -1.31 1.27
N PHE A 108 -15.36 -2.53 1.61
CA PHE A 108 -14.69 -3.72 1.12
C PHE A 108 -15.68 -4.87 0.94
N ASN A 109 -15.49 -5.61 -0.13
CA ASN A 109 -16.08 -6.94 -0.28
C ASN A 109 -15.07 -7.87 -0.96
N SER A 110 -15.14 -9.13 -0.60
CA SER A 110 -14.33 -10.17 -1.24
C SER A 110 -15.09 -11.50 -1.29
N GLU A 111 -14.76 -12.29 -2.30
CA GLU A 111 -15.18 -13.68 -2.44
C GLU A 111 -13.99 -14.51 -2.88
N ASN A 112 -13.69 -15.57 -2.13
CA ASN A 112 -12.68 -16.55 -2.50
C ASN A 112 -13.36 -17.89 -2.79
N LYS A 113 -13.10 -18.42 -3.98
CA LYS A 113 -13.58 -19.75 -4.41
C LYS A 113 -12.41 -20.69 -4.60
N VAL A 114 -12.57 -21.92 -4.12
CA VAL A 114 -11.66 -23.02 -4.41
C VAL A 114 -12.46 -24.11 -5.10
N ASN A 115 -12.05 -24.50 -6.31
CA ASN A 115 -12.76 -25.46 -7.16
C ASN A 115 -14.24 -25.09 -7.29
N GLU A 116 -14.51 -23.81 -7.64
CA GLU A 116 -15.84 -23.22 -7.85
C GLU A 116 -16.73 -23.12 -6.58
N ARG A 117 -16.25 -23.57 -5.42
CA ARG A 117 -16.98 -23.45 -4.16
C ARG A 117 -16.49 -22.22 -3.39
N ALA A 118 -17.40 -21.36 -2.99
CA ALA A 118 -17.08 -20.25 -2.10
C ALA A 118 -16.59 -20.81 -0.76
N VAL A 119 -15.35 -20.47 -0.40
CA VAL A 119 -14.73 -20.85 0.87
C VAL A 119 -14.71 -19.68 1.84
N GLU A 120 -14.78 -18.43 1.30
CA GLU A 120 -14.80 -17.22 2.08
C GLU A 120 -15.60 -16.16 1.34
N THR A 121 -16.38 -15.39 2.07
CA THR A 121 -17.08 -14.21 1.56
C THR A 121 -17.12 -13.16 2.65
N VAL A 122 -16.63 -11.98 2.36
CA VAL A 122 -16.62 -10.84 3.28
C VAL A 122 -17.31 -9.66 2.64
N ASP A 123 -18.04 -8.89 3.43
CA ASP A 123 -18.64 -7.62 3.01
C ASP A 123 -18.75 -6.70 4.24
N GLY A 124 -18.26 -5.48 4.11
CA GLY A 124 -18.26 -4.56 5.22
C GLY A 124 -17.85 -3.13 4.86
N SER A 125 -17.85 -2.32 5.89
CA SER A 125 -17.39 -0.94 5.83
C SER A 125 -16.73 -0.53 7.13
N ALA A 126 -15.79 0.41 7.04
CA ALA A 126 -15.15 1.04 8.17
C ALA A 126 -15.25 2.56 8.04
N GLY A 127 -15.44 3.23 9.16
CA GLY A 127 -15.45 4.68 9.24
C GLY A 127 -14.54 5.16 10.35
N ARG A 128 -13.74 6.19 10.07
CA ARG A 128 -12.84 6.82 11.04
C ARG A 128 -13.48 8.09 11.57
N ASP A 129 -13.46 8.25 12.87
CA ASP A 129 -13.74 9.50 13.56
C ASP A 129 -12.56 9.90 14.46
N GLY A 130 -12.74 10.95 15.27
CA GLY A 130 -11.68 11.42 16.17
C GLY A 130 -11.28 10.44 17.28
N SER A 131 -12.05 9.37 17.53
CA SER A 131 -11.87 8.42 18.64
C SER A 131 -11.28 7.08 18.17
N GLY A 132 -11.48 6.69 16.89
CA GLY A 132 -11.06 5.40 16.38
C GLY A 132 -11.61 5.07 15.00
N VAL A 133 -11.64 3.78 14.69
CA VAL A 133 -12.22 3.25 13.47
C VAL A 133 -13.35 2.28 13.84
N SER A 134 -14.57 2.60 13.46
CA SER A 134 -15.72 1.72 13.65
C SER A 134 -15.96 0.87 12.41
N VAL A 135 -16.03 -0.45 12.57
CA VAL A 135 -16.24 -1.42 11.50
C VAL A 135 -17.61 -2.06 11.60
N LYS A 136 -18.26 -2.19 10.44
CA LYS A 136 -19.54 -2.89 10.28
C LYS A 136 -19.39 -3.97 9.24
N LEU A 137 -19.50 -5.22 9.65
CA LEU A 137 -19.56 -6.38 8.76
C LEU A 137 -21.01 -6.77 8.50
N SER A 138 -21.31 -7.12 7.25
CA SER A 138 -22.53 -7.80 6.85
C SER A 138 -22.28 -9.28 6.56
N LYS A 139 -21.08 -9.63 6.12
CA LYS A 139 -20.62 -11.02 5.88
C LYS A 139 -19.22 -11.23 6.45
N PRO A 140 -18.87 -12.46 6.90
CA PRO A 140 -19.65 -13.71 6.86
C PRO A 140 -20.84 -13.71 7.83
N GLN A 141 -20.80 -12.91 8.88
CA GLN A 141 -21.85 -12.70 9.86
C GLN A 141 -21.94 -11.24 10.25
N PRO A 142 -23.12 -10.67 10.50
CA PRO A 142 -23.25 -9.31 11.00
C PRO A 142 -22.46 -9.12 12.29
N LYS A 143 -21.54 -8.16 12.28
CA LYS A 143 -20.69 -7.84 13.43
C LYS A 143 -20.32 -6.36 13.40
N ASN A 144 -20.36 -5.70 14.54
CA ASN A 144 -19.82 -4.34 14.72
C ASN A 144 -18.70 -4.40 15.75
N PHE A 145 -17.62 -3.67 15.50
CA PHE A 145 -16.48 -3.57 16.42
C PHE A 145 -15.68 -2.31 16.12
N ASP A 146 -14.88 -1.89 17.10
CA ASP A 146 -14.03 -0.72 17.00
C ASP A 146 -12.56 -1.13 16.95
N LEU A 147 -11.76 -0.33 16.23
CA LEU A 147 -10.33 -0.47 16.11
C LEU A 147 -9.62 0.81 16.55
N ASP A 148 -8.33 0.72 16.84
CA ASP A 148 -7.49 1.85 17.22
C ASP A 148 -7.49 2.94 16.13
N ALA A 149 -7.41 4.21 16.54
CA ALA A 149 -7.36 5.36 15.65
C ALA A 149 -6.11 5.36 14.72
N LYS A 150 -5.04 4.64 15.08
CA LYS A 150 -3.81 4.54 14.30
C LYS A 150 -3.86 3.51 13.19
N ILE A 151 -4.95 2.74 13.08
CA ILE A 151 -5.15 1.80 11.99
C ILE A 151 -5.15 2.56 10.66
N VAL A 152 -4.45 2.05 9.65
CA VAL A 152 -4.48 2.58 8.28
C VAL A 152 -5.26 1.64 7.36
N PHE A 153 -5.87 2.21 6.31
CA PHE A 153 -6.53 1.46 5.25
C PHE A 153 -5.55 1.19 4.09
N PRO A 154 -5.87 0.31 3.15
CA PRO A 154 -4.93 -0.15 2.12
C PRO A 154 -4.33 0.95 1.25
N THR A 155 -5.13 1.92 0.79
CA THR A 155 -4.63 3.02 -0.04
C THR A 155 -3.80 4.00 0.77
N GLU A 156 -4.22 4.30 2.01
CA GLU A 156 -3.41 5.07 2.96
C GLU A 156 -2.08 4.36 3.23
N HIS A 157 -2.08 3.02 3.39
CA HIS A 157 -0.86 2.24 3.61
C HIS A 157 0.14 2.43 2.47
N VAL A 158 -0.29 2.30 1.21
CA VAL A 158 0.58 2.54 0.05
C VAL A 158 1.15 3.96 0.06
N ARG A 159 0.32 4.98 0.32
CA ARG A 159 0.80 6.37 0.44
C ARG A 159 1.86 6.53 1.53
N ARG A 160 1.64 5.95 2.71
CA ARG A 160 2.61 5.99 3.82
C ARG A 160 3.93 5.31 3.49
N VAL A 161 3.90 4.21 2.73
CA VAL A 161 5.13 3.55 2.25
C VAL A 161 5.90 4.46 1.29
N ILE A 162 5.22 5.12 0.34
CA ILE A 162 5.85 6.06 -0.58
C ILE A 162 6.42 7.26 0.18
N GLU A 163 5.67 7.88 1.09
CA GLU A 163 6.13 8.99 1.94
C GLU A 163 7.39 8.60 2.73
N ALA A 164 7.42 7.39 3.30
CA ALA A 164 8.58 6.88 4.01
C ALA A 164 9.80 6.69 3.08
N ALA A 165 9.57 6.16 1.87
CA ALA A 165 10.60 5.98 0.86
C ALA A 165 11.18 7.32 0.39
N GLU A 166 10.32 8.31 0.14
CA GLU A 166 10.70 9.67 -0.21
C GLU A 166 11.52 10.36 0.89
N ALA A 167 11.17 10.11 2.15
CA ALA A 167 11.92 10.59 3.31
C ALA A 167 13.22 9.80 3.58
N GLY A 168 13.60 8.84 2.72
CA GLY A 168 14.80 8.03 2.86
C GLY A 168 14.76 7.02 4.01
N LYS A 169 13.58 6.68 4.52
CA LYS A 169 13.43 5.64 5.55
C LYS A 169 13.55 4.26 4.92
N SER A 170 14.24 3.36 5.61
CA SER A 170 14.39 1.95 5.20
C SER A 170 13.38 1.02 5.85
N LEU A 171 12.71 1.46 6.93
CA LEU A 171 11.73 0.68 7.68
C LEU A 171 10.49 1.54 7.98
N LEU A 172 9.32 0.89 7.88
CA LEU A 172 8.04 1.48 8.28
C LEU A 172 7.17 0.40 8.91
N GLU A 173 6.69 0.64 10.13
CA GLU A 173 5.74 -0.22 10.83
C GLU A 173 4.38 0.48 10.91
N LEU A 174 3.32 -0.23 10.51
CA LEU A 174 1.95 0.25 10.58
C LEU A 174 1.01 -0.89 10.97
N SER A 175 -0.13 -0.52 11.56
CA SER A 175 -1.24 -1.45 11.76
C SER A 175 -2.26 -1.23 10.64
N VAL A 176 -2.56 -2.28 9.87
CA VAL A 176 -3.40 -2.21 8.68
C VAL A 176 -4.68 -3.00 8.90
N PHE A 177 -5.81 -2.42 8.50
CA PHE A 177 -7.08 -3.10 8.35
C PHE A 177 -7.49 -3.05 6.89
N ASP A 178 -7.50 -4.20 6.23
CA ASP A 178 -7.79 -4.35 4.79
C ASP A 178 -9.10 -5.07 4.50
N GLY A 179 -9.82 -5.53 5.54
CA GLY A 179 -11.07 -6.25 5.41
C GLY A 179 -10.92 -7.65 4.80
N SER A 180 -9.72 -8.20 4.73
CA SER A 180 -9.45 -9.53 4.19
C SER A 180 -9.82 -10.66 5.17
N GLU A 181 -9.71 -11.89 4.71
CA GLU A 181 -10.01 -13.12 5.44
C GLU A 181 -11.42 -13.08 6.08
N SER A 182 -11.50 -13.17 7.41
CA SER A 182 -12.79 -13.10 8.13
C SER A 182 -13.40 -11.69 8.21
N GLY A 183 -12.70 -10.66 7.69
CA GLY A 183 -13.15 -9.26 7.69
C GLY A 183 -12.96 -8.53 9.01
N ASP A 184 -12.37 -9.15 10.02
CA ASP A 184 -12.15 -8.58 11.35
C ASP A 184 -10.70 -8.63 11.83
N LYS A 185 -9.78 -9.05 10.95
CA LYS A 185 -8.36 -9.10 11.27
C LYS A 185 -7.66 -7.77 11.07
N VAL A 186 -6.72 -7.50 11.95
CA VAL A 186 -5.77 -6.41 11.84
C VAL A 186 -4.38 -7.01 11.72
N PHE A 187 -3.59 -6.48 10.79
CA PHE A 187 -2.21 -6.89 10.60
C PHE A 187 -1.26 -5.81 11.09
N SER A 188 -0.27 -6.20 11.90
CA SER A 188 0.95 -5.39 12.03
C SER A 188 1.79 -5.62 10.80
N THR A 189 2.18 -4.56 10.11
CA THR A 189 3.02 -4.66 8.91
C THR A 189 4.40 -4.08 9.16
N LEU A 190 5.42 -4.74 8.61
CA LEU A 190 6.78 -4.23 8.52
C LEU A 190 7.15 -4.08 7.04
N ALA A 191 7.25 -2.85 6.57
CA ALA A 191 7.78 -2.55 5.26
C ALA A 191 9.29 -2.31 5.35
N VAL A 192 10.05 -3.09 4.58
CA VAL A 192 11.48 -2.90 4.34
C VAL A 192 11.62 -2.23 2.96
N ILE A 193 12.20 -1.03 2.94
CA ILE A 193 12.33 -0.19 1.75
C ILE A 193 13.80 -0.15 1.36
N GLY A 194 14.10 -0.60 0.14
CA GLY A 194 15.45 -0.59 -0.40
C GLY A 194 15.87 0.77 -0.95
N ASN A 195 17.07 0.82 -1.51
CA ASN A 195 17.59 2.04 -2.13
C ASN A 195 16.74 2.45 -3.34
N VAL A 196 16.61 3.77 -3.54
CA VAL A 196 15.94 4.32 -4.72
C VAL A 196 16.61 3.84 -6.01
N ILE A 197 15.80 3.49 -6.99
CA ILE A 197 16.21 3.25 -8.38
C ILE A 197 15.79 4.49 -9.15
N ALA A 198 16.77 5.26 -9.63
CA ALA A 198 16.52 6.52 -10.32
C ALA A 198 15.91 6.30 -11.72
N PRO A 199 15.23 7.31 -12.29
CA PRO A 199 14.74 7.24 -13.65
C PRO A 199 15.87 6.86 -14.63
N GLY A 200 15.57 5.90 -15.54
CA GLY A 200 16.54 5.38 -16.50
C GLY A 200 17.54 4.35 -15.96
N GLU A 201 17.63 4.16 -14.66
CA GLU A 201 18.43 3.10 -14.07
C GLU A 201 17.67 1.78 -14.04
N LYS A 202 18.41 0.66 -14.22
CA LYS A 202 17.91 -0.70 -14.08
C LYS A 202 16.54 -0.89 -14.75
N LEU A 203 16.57 -0.77 -16.09
CA LEU A 203 15.36 -0.84 -16.92
C LEU A 203 14.53 -2.09 -16.58
N PRO A 204 13.19 -1.95 -16.52
CA PRO A 204 12.29 -3.09 -16.37
C PRO A 204 12.42 -4.06 -17.55
N ASP A 205 12.14 -5.33 -17.29
CA ASP A 205 12.10 -6.42 -18.28
C ASP A 205 10.66 -6.94 -18.53
N ASP A 206 9.67 -6.14 -18.15
CA ASP A 206 8.24 -6.45 -18.25
C ASP A 206 7.46 -5.33 -18.96
N ALA A 207 6.13 -5.33 -18.88
CA ALA A 207 5.28 -4.34 -19.55
C ALA A 207 5.53 -2.88 -19.13
N ALA A 208 6.21 -2.64 -18.02
CA ALA A 208 6.62 -1.29 -17.60
C ALA A 208 7.73 -0.72 -18.49
N ALA A 209 8.54 -1.56 -19.14
CA ALA A 209 9.68 -1.15 -19.98
C ALA A 209 9.27 -0.23 -21.16
N GLY A 210 8.09 -0.46 -21.72
CA GLY A 210 7.57 0.33 -22.85
C GLY A 210 6.81 1.59 -22.44
N ASN A 211 6.69 1.90 -21.14
CA ASN A 211 5.87 3.00 -20.66
C ASN A 211 6.72 4.23 -20.34
N ALA A 212 6.63 5.28 -21.20
CA ALA A 212 7.41 6.51 -21.06
C ALA A 212 7.12 7.25 -19.75
N THR A 213 5.91 7.19 -19.22
CA THR A 213 5.57 7.81 -17.94
C THR A 213 6.35 7.14 -16.81
N LEU A 214 6.35 5.80 -16.75
CA LEU A 214 7.08 5.08 -15.71
C LEU A 214 8.60 5.22 -15.85
N ALA A 215 9.10 5.36 -17.07
CA ALA A 215 10.53 5.56 -17.33
C ALA A 215 11.07 6.87 -16.71
N ALA A 216 10.21 7.87 -16.49
CA ALA A 216 10.55 9.15 -15.89
C ALA A 216 10.42 9.16 -14.36
N LEU A 217 9.92 8.08 -13.74
CA LEU A 217 9.65 7.99 -12.32
C LEU A 217 10.73 7.19 -11.60
N LYS A 218 11.02 7.57 -10.38
CA LYS A 218 11.81 6.78 -9.45
C LYS A 218 10.96 5.68 -8.82
N ARG A 219 11.61 4.63 -8.35
CA ARG A 219 10.96 3.51 -7.66
C ARG A 219 11.87 2.90 -6.61
N TRP A 220 11.30 2.10 -5.74
CA TRP A 220 12.02 1.43 -4.66
C TRP A 220 11.66 -0.05 -4.63
N PRO A 221 12.63 -0.96 -4.38
CA PRO A 221 12.33 -2.29 -3.93
C PRO A 221 11.70 -2.22 -2.54
N VAL A 222 10.54 -2.84 -2.37
CA VAL A 222 9.81 -2.87 -1.10
C VAL A 222 9.42 -4.31 -0.78
N THR A 223 9.57 -4.71 0.47
CA THR A 223 8.99 -5.95 0.99
C THR A 223 8.15 -5.62 2.21
N ILE A 224 6.88 -6.03 2.20
CA ILE A 224 5.96 -5.85 3.31
C ILE A 224 5.62 -7.22 3.89
N SER A 225 5.93 -7.42 5.17
CA SER A 225 5.55 -8.61 5.95
C SER A 225 4.33 -8.29 6.80
N TYR A 226 3.35 -9.19 6.79
CA TYR A 226 2.07 -9.06 7.48
C TYR A 226 2.01 -10.04 8.64
N PHE A 227 1.83 -9.53 9.87
CA PHE A 227 1.73 -10.29 11.10
C PHE A 227 0.34 -10.12 11.68
N GLU A 228 -0.40 -11.21 11.88
CA GLU A 228 -1.74 -11.17 12.47
C GLU A 228 -1.67 -10.68 13.92
N GLN A 229 -2.40 -9.60 14.25
CA GLN A 229 -2.48 -9.10 15.61
C GLN A 229 -3.33 -10.03 16.48
N GLY A 230 -2.95 -10.17 17.75
CA GLY A 230 -3.69 -11.02 18.69
C GLY A 230 -3.36 -12.50 18.61
N ALA A 231 -2.60 -12.97 17.65
CA ALA A 231 -2.01 -14.30 17.66
C ALA A 231 -0.88 -14.33 18.70
N ALA A 232 -1.25 -14.37 19.98
CA ALA A 232 -0.30 -14.37 21.09
C ALA A 232 0.61 -15.59 21.02
N LYS A 233 1.81 -15.40 20.48
CA LYS A 233 2.90 -16.37 20.55
C LYS A 233 4.07 -15.72 21.28
N THR A 234 4.44 -16.29 22.41
CA THR A 234 5.72 -16.01 23.04
C THR A 234 6.82 -16.56 22.12
N GLY A 235 7.67 -15.70 21.59
CA GLY A 235 8.79 -16.08 20.74
C GLY A 235 8.85 -15.28 19.43
N GLU A 236 9.66 -15.76 18.49
CA GLU A 236 9.82 -15.20 17.17
C GLU A 236 8.51 -15.32 16.36
N GLN A 237 8.02 -14.19 15.86
CA GLN A 237 6.80 -14.16 15.04
C GLN A 237 7.16 -14.40 13.58
N THR A 238 6.51 -15.38 12.97
CA THR A 238 6.57 -15.59 11.52
C THR A 238 5.42 -14.80 10.88
N PRO A 239 5.66 -14.05 9.80
CA PRO A 239 4.59 -13.37 9.09
C PRO A 239 3.57 -14.39 8.56
N ALA A 240 2.31 -14.00 8.51
CA ALA A 240 1.26 -14.78 7.86
C ALA A 240 1.54 -14.89 6.35
N TYR A 241 2.00 -13.79 5.74
CA TYR A 241 2.50 -13.72 4.38
C TYR A 241 3.40 -12.49 4.20
N SER A 242 4.17 -12.45 3.10
CA SER A 242 4.95 -11.28 2.72
C SER A 242 4.80 -10.99 1.24
N ILE A 243 4.83 -9.71 0.88
CA ILE A 243 4.74 -9.26 -0.51
C ILE A 243 5.97 -8.40 -0.82
N GLY A 244 6.77 -8.83 -1.81
CA GLY A 244 7.87 -8.06 -2.38
C GLY A 244 7.45 -7.46 -3.74
N PHE A 245 7.91 -6.24 -4.04
CA PHE A 245 7.66 -5.57 -5.33
C PHE A 245 8.60 -4.39 -5.52
N GLU A 246 8.69 -3.87 -6.75
CA GLU A 246 9.23 -2.53 -7.00
C GLU A 246 8.06 -1.54 -7.05
N LEU A 247 8.07 -0.51 -6.19
CA LEU A 247 7.03 0.49 -6.04
C LEU A 247 7.47 1.80 -6.67
N TYR A 248 6.75 2.26 -7.69
CA TYR A 248 6.94 3.60 -8.25
C TYR A 248 6.34 4.68 -7.34
N GLU A 249 6.89 5.89 -7.40
CA GLU A 249 6.42 7.06 -6.63
C GLU A 249 4.95 7.44 -6.87
N ASN A 250 4.34 6.94 -7.96
CA ASN A 250 2.93 7.11 -8.28
C ASN A 250 2.04 5.92 -7.86
N GLY A 251 2.54 4.98 -7.05
CA GLY A 251 1.79 3.86 -6.52
C GLY A 251 1.69 2.62 -7.41
N ILE A 252 2.19 2.67 -8.65
CA ILE A 252 2.23 1.49 -9.51
C ILE A 252 3.33 0.55 -9.01
N SER A 253 3.02 -0.73 -8.90
CA SER A 253 3.97 -1.77 -8.50
C SER A 253 4.23 -2.76 -9.63
N ARG A 254 5.47 -3.34 -9.67
CA ARG A 254 5.90 -4.36 -10.61
C ARG A 254 6.76 -5.43 -9.92
N ALA A 255 7.12 -6.47 -10.65
CA ALA A 255 8.02 -7.52 -10.17
C ALA A 255 7.59 -8.11 -8.83
N LEU A 256 6.33 -8.60 -8.77
CA LEU A 256 5.74 -9.11 -7.54
C LEU A 256 6.42 -10.40 -7.09
N SER A 257 6.57 -10.55 -5.77
CA SER A 257 6.97 -11.78 -5.10
C SER A 257 6.01 -12.00 -3.92
N LEU A 258 5.17 -13.02 -4.01
CA LEU A 258 4.14 -13.35 -3.03
C LEU A 258 4.62 -14.56 -2.23
N ASP A 259 5.00 -14.35 -0.98
CA ASP A 259 5.48 -15.41 -0.08
C ASP A 259 4.35 -15.83 0.87
N TYR A 260 3.89 -17.06 0.72
CA TYR A 260 2.85 -17.69 1.52
C TYR A 260 3.40 -18.61 2.62
N GLY A 261 4.70 -18.53 2.92
CA GLY A 261 5.37 -19.35 3.93
C GLY A 261 5.84 -20.70 3.39
N ASP A 262 4.97 -21.50 2.78
CA ASP A 262 5.33 -22.80 2.18
C ASP A 262 5.85 -22.69 0.74
N PHE A 263 5.47 -21.63 0.02
CA PHE A 263 5.90 -21.39 -1.35
C PHE A 263 5.88 -19.91 -1.71
N ILE A 264 6.66 -19.55 -2.70
CA ILE A 264 6.76 -18.19 -3.24
C ILE A 264 6.30 -18.20 -4.69
N VAL A 265 5.46 -17.23 -5.04
CA VAL A 265 4.95 -17.01 -6.39
C VAL A 265 5.49 -15.69 -6.92
N SER A 266 6.09 -15.71 -8.12
CA SER A 266 6.43 -14.48 -8.84
C SER A 266 5.23 -13.95 -9.63
N GLY A 267 5.09 -12.63 -9.71
CA GLY A 267 4.11 -11.96 -10.58
C GLY A 267 4.82 -11.00 -11.52
N THR A 268 4.88 -11.34 -12.81
CA THR A 268 5.47 -10.49 -13.85
C THR A 268 4.38 -9.66 -14.50
N MET A 269 4.56 -8.34 -14.56
CA MET A 269 3.60 -7.46 -15.22
C MET A 269 3.57 -7.74 -16.73
N SER A 270 2.47 -8.31 -17.22
CA SER A 270 2.28 -8.63 -18.65
C SER A 270 1.48 -7.57 -19.40
N LYS A 271 0.73 -6.71 -18.71
CA LYS A 271 0.01 -5.59 -19.31
C LYS A 271 -0.08 -4.43 -18.32
N LEU A 272 0.08 -3.21 -18.83
CA LEU A 272 -0.16 -1.96 -18.11
C LEU A 272 -0.95 -1.00 -18.99
N GLU A 273 -1.99 -0.41 -18.41
CA GLU A 273 -2.80 0.65 -19.00
C GLU A 273 -2.94 1.77 -17.97
N LEU A 274 -2.34 2.93 -18.23
CA LEU A 274 -2.57 4.11 -17.41
C LEU A 274 -3.95 4.69 -17.74
N LYS A 275 -4.62 5.21 -16.73
CA LYS A 275 -5.94 5.84 -16.85
C LYS A 275 -5.85 7.30 -16.45
N ASP A 276 -6.77 8.11 -16.95
CA ASP A 276 -6.86 9.50 -16.54
C ASP A 276 -7.35 9.60 -15.08
N ALA A 277 -6.67 10.44 -14.31
CA ALA A 277 -7.17 10.81 -13.00
C ALA A 277 -8.32 11.83 -13.15
N ALA A 278 -9.41 11.64 -12.41
CA ALA A 278 -10.45 12.64 -12.34
C ALA A 278 -9.87 13.94 -11.74
N ALA A 279 -10.09 15.05 -12.42
CA ALA A 279 -9.67 16.34 -11.90
C ALA A 279 -10.47 16.70 -10.65
N CYS A 280 -9.77 17.13 -9.61
CA CYS A 280 -10.41 17.73 -8.45
C CYS A 280 -11.13 19.02 -8.87
N LYS A 281 -12.43 19.10 -8.63
CA LYS A 281 -13.26 20.28 -8.93
C LYS A 281 -13.21 21.26 -7.76
#